data_66641386672747b24ac4fa3e280d1f18
#
_entry.id   66641386672747b24ac4fa3e280d1f18
#
_cell.length_a   1.000
_cell.length_b   1.000
_cell.length_c   1.000
_cell.angle_alpha   90.00
_cell.angle_beta   90.00
_cell.angle_gamma   90.00
#
_symmetry.space_group_name_H-M   'P 1'
#
loop_
_entity.id
_entity.type
_entity.pdbx_description
1 polymer ?
#
loop_
_entity_poly.entity_id
_entity_poly.type
_entity_poly.pdbx_seq_one_letter_code
_entity_poly.pdbx_strand_id
1 'polypeptide(L)'
;MSRMKKKLGLIVNPIAGMGGKVALKGSDGRETLERAKALGATPLSPQRTIDALKGIVPLKDDLEVVTYPHEMGEEEARRSGFHPTVIGSIQKGETSSFDTRRAAGEMAEMRVDLLLFAGGDGTARDIYDAVGDAIPVLGIPAGVKIHSAVFAINPVKAGELASLFLQNSHPLAHEVEVMDIDEKVLREEDRVSAKLYGYLKIPCDRTLTQGPKQSSSGGGRESAMTRAIAERIIDQMEDSLYIIGPGTTPRAILQRLGLKNTLLGVDVVKHRQLVANDVNEAQLLGLIRGEASKIVITPIGGQGYLFGRGNQQISPEVIQRVGPKNIIVIATPSKIFSLKLNPLLVDTGDDEVDRMLRGYCRVITGYGEEMVCRVA
;
A
#
# COMPACT_ATOMS: atom_id res chain seq x y z
N MET A 1 28.54 6.53 32.66
CA MET A 1 28.75 6.85 31.23
C MET A 1 27.41 7.08 30.61
N SER A 2 27.11 8.27 30.10
CA SER A 2 25.88 8.55 29.38
C SER A 2 25.87 7.67 28.11
N ARG A 3 24.88 6.81 27.97
CA ARG A 3 24.70 6.01 26.75
C ARG A 3 24.43 7.00 25.60
N MET A 4 25.22 6.96 24.53
CA MET A 4 24.94 7.81 23.37
C MET A 4 23.54 7.45 22.86
N LYS A 5 22.70 8.48 22.65
CA LYS A 5 21.37 8.29 22.10
C LYS A 5 21.47 7.74 20.67
N LYS A 6 20.59 6.82 20.34
CA LYS A 6 20.41 6.37 18.96
C LYS A 6 19.80 7.49 18.11
N LYS A 7 20.19 7.58 16.84
CA LYS A 7 19.66 8.57 15.91
C LYS A 7 18.66 7.97 14.94
N LEU A 8 17.45 8.49 14.94
CA LEU A 8 16.40 8.14 13.98
C LEU A 8 16.23 9.28 12.99
N GLY A 9 16.58 9.07 11.72
CA GLY A 9 16.18 9.96 10.63
C GLY A 9 14.70 9.77 10.31
N LEU A 10 13.97 10.86 10.09
CA LEU A 10 12.57 10.83 9.67
C LEU A 10 12.35 11.73 8.47
N ILE A 11 11.82 11.14 7.38
CA ILE A 11 11.44 11.88 6.16
C ILE A 11 10.01 11.52 5.81
N VAL A 12 9.18 12.53 5.56
CA VAL A 12 7.80 12.35 5.09
C VAL A 12 7.66 12.96 3.70
N ASN A 13 7.20 12.17 2.74
CA ASN A 13 6.71 12.71 1.48
C ASN A 13 5.26 13.17 1.69
N PRO A 14 4.99 14.49 1.80
CA PRO A 14 3.70 14.98 2.29
C PRO A 14 2.53 14.72 1.33
N ILE A 15 2.82 14.41 0.06
CA ILE A 15 1.80 14.18 -0.97
C ILE A 15 1.54 12.70 -1.27
N ALA A 16 2.30 11.79 -0.62
CA ALA A 16 2.14 10.37 -0.90
C ALA A 16 0.75 9.85 -0.49
N GLY A 17 0.20 8.99 -1.35
CA GLY A 17 -1.10 8.35 -1.15
C GLY A 17 -2.32 9.16 -1.59
N MET A 18 -2.18 10.40 -2.04
CA MET A 18 -3.30 11.25 -2.46
C MET A 18 -4.14 10.66 -3.60
N GLY A 19 -3.52 9.94 -4.54
CA GLY A 19 -4.23 9.43 -5.71
C GLY A 19 -5.19 8.26 -5.44
N GLY A 20 -5.09 7.57 -4.30
CA GLY A 20 -5.76 6.29 -4.08
C GLY A 20 -7.28 6.35 -4.15
N LYS A 21 -7.90 7.13 -3.30
CA LYS A 21 -9.38 7.25 -3.20
C LYS A 21 -10.03 7.88 -4.44
N VAL A 22 -9.29 8.73 -5.14
CA VAL A 22 -9.77 9.45 -6.33
C VAL A 22 -9.47 8.72 -7.65
N ALA A 23 -9.12 7.44 -7.57
CA ALA A 23 -8.83 6.57 -8.72
C ALA A 23 -7.63 7.00 -9.60
N LEU A 24 -6.75 7.86 -9.08
CA LEU A 24 -5.49 8.17 -9.75
C LEU A 24 -4.46 7.09 -9.44
N LYS A 25 -3.78 6.61 -10.48
CA LYS A 25 -2.85 5.46 -10.40
C LYS A 25 -1.51 5.81 -9.75
N GLY A 26 -1.33 7.07 -9.29
CA GLY A 26 -0.17 7.63 -8.62
C GLY A 26 -0.43 9.07 -8.21
N SER A 27 0.55 9.72 -7.59
CA SER A 27 0.54 11.16 -7.27
C SER A 27 1.71 11.91 -7.91
N ASP A 28 2.43 11.26 -8.84
CA ASP A 28 3.62 11.82 -9.45
C ASP A 28 3.26 12.84 -10.54
N GLY A 29 3.93 13.99 -10.46
CA GLY A 29 3.74 15.11 -11.36
C GLY A 29 2.72 16.14 -10.88
N ARG A 30 3.04 17.43 -11.16
CA ARG A 30 2.25 18.59 -10.69
C ARG A 30 0.80 18.55 -11.16
N GLU A 31 0.57 18.19 -12.42
CA GLU A 31 -0.79 18.10 -13.01
C GLU A 31 -1.64 17.02 -12.32
N THR A 32 -1.04 15.84 -12.06
CA THR A 32 -1.71 14.75 -11.34
C THR A 32 -2.06 15.18 -9.91
N LEU A 33 -1.16 15.89 -9.23
CA LEU A 33 -1.37 16.39 -7.88
C LEU A 33 -2.49 17.45 -7.83
N GLU A 34 -2.51 18.40 -8.77
CA GLU A 34 -3.56 19.41 -8.86
C GLU A 34 -4.92 18.77 -9.13
N ARG A 35 -4.97 17.76 -10.01
CA ARG A 35 -6.17 16.99 -10.29
C ARG A 35 -6.63 16.19 -9.04
N ALA A 36 -5.71 15.59 -8.30
CA ALA A 36 -6.05 14.90 -7.05
C ALA A 36 -6.69 15.85 -6.04
N LYS A 37 -6.08 17.03 -5.84
CA LYS A 37 -6.62 18.09 -4.96
C LYS A 37 -8.02 18.56 -5.40
N ALA A 38 -8.22 18.79 -6.70
CA ALA A 38 -9.51 19.19 -7.26
C ALA A 38 -10.61 18.13 -7.03
N LEU A 39 -10.23 16.85 -6.95
CA LEU A 39 -11.12 15.74 -6.63
C LEU A 39 -11.29 15.50 -5.11
N GLY A 40 -10.76 16.39 -4.25
CA GLY A 40 -10.88 16.30 -2.80
C GLY A 40 -9.95 15.29 -2.14
N ALA A 41 -8.88 14.86 -2.82
CA ALA A 41 -7.91 13.94 -2.26
C ALA A 41 -7.15 14.56 -1.08
N THR A 42 -6.91 13.75 -0.05
CA THR A 42 -6.10 14.11 1.12
C THR A 42 -4.86 13.22 1.20
N PRO A 43 -3.69 13.77 1.63
CA PRO A 43 -2.50 12.98 1.81
C PRO A 43 -2.67 11.94 2.94
N LEU A 44 -2.12 10.74 2.74
CA LEU A 44 -2.16 9.67 3.73
C LEU A 44 -0.88 9.62 4.59
N SER A 45 0.25 10.05 4.04
CA SER A 45 1.57 9.94 4.68
C SER A 45 1.69 10.62 6.04
N PRO A 46 1.13 11.83 6.31
CA PRO A 46 1.23 12.43 7.63
C PRO A 46 0.63 11.57 8.73
N GLN A 47 -0.61 11.10 8.52
CA GLN A 47 -1.28 10.26 9.53
C GLN A 47 -0.58 8.91 9.69
N ARG A 48 -0.17 8.27 8.59
CA ARG A 48 0.56 7.00 8.62
C ARG A 48 1.91 7.13 9.34
N THR A 49 2.59 8.27 9.21
CA THR A 49 3.81 8.55 9.98
C THR A 49 3.53 8.63 11.47
N ILE A 50 2.47 9.34 11.88
CA ILE A 50 2.06 9.42 13.28
C ILE A 50 1.74 8.03 13.85
N ASP A 51 1.04 7.19 13.08
CA ASP A 51 0.70 5.83 13.52
C ASP A 51 1.95 4.95 13.69
N ALA A 52 2.95 5.10 12.81
CA ALA A 52 4.24 4.44 12.98
C ALA A 52 5.00 4.95 14.21
N LEU A 53 5.05 6.27 14.41
CA LEU A 53 5.77 6.87 15.53
C LEU A 53 5.21 6.47 16.89
N LYS A 54 3.92 6.11 17.01
CA LYS A 54 3.33 5.58 18.26
C LYS A 54 4.11 4.36 18.79
N GLY A 55 4.58 3.48 17.90
CA GLY A 55 5.40 2.32 18.28
C GLY A 55 6.82 2.67 18.77
N ILE A 56 7.27 3.90 18.48
CA ILE A 56 8.62 4.38 18.82
C ILE A 56 8.61 5.29 20.07
N VAL A 57 7.45 5.86 20.43
CA VAL A 57 7.29 6.74 21.61
C VAL A 57 7.91 6.17 22.89
N PRO A 58 7.85 4.85 23.19
CA PRO A 58 8.50 4.30 24.39
C PRO A 58 10.01 4.52 24.44
N LEU A 59 10.67 4.83 23.32
CA LEU A 59 12.11 5.08 23.22
C LEU A 59 12.47 6.57 23.20
N LYS A 60 11.50 7.49 23.30
CA LYS A 60 11.69 8.91 23.06
C LYS A 60 12.85 9.55 23.84
N ASP A 61 13.09 9.09 25.07
CA ASP A 61 14.14 9.65 25.95
C ASP A 61 15.54 9.14 25.57
N ASP A 62 15.62 7.99 24.88
CA ASP A 62 16.84 7.34 24.41
C ASP A 62 17.15 7.60 22.93
N LEU A 63 16.27 8.34 22.24
CA LEU A 63 16.40 8.66 20.82
C LEU A 63 16.65 10.14 20.58
N GLU A 64 17.44 10.42 19.54
CA GLU A 64 17.49 11.70 18.83
C GLU A 64 16.77 11.52 17.50
N VAL A 65 15.64 12.21 17.32
CA VAL A 65 14.93 12.24 16.04
C VAL A 65 15.45 13.39 15.21
N VAL A 66 15.97 13.10 14.02
CA VAL A 66 16.47 14.08 13.04
C VAL A 66 15.49 14.14 11.88
N THR A 67 15.05 15.33 11.50
CA THR A 67 14.06 15.50 10.45
C THR A 67 14.24 16.79 9.67
N TYR A 68 13.56 16.91 8.52
CA TYR A 68 13.43 18.14 7.77
C TYR A 68 12.24 18.98 8.25
N PRO A 69 12.22 20.31 7.95
CA PRO A 69 11.19 21.21 8.48
C PRO A 69 9.77 20.88 8.01
N HIS A 70 8.80 21.39 8.76
CA HIS A 70 7.37 21.38 8.44
C HIS A 70 6.84 19.98 8.10
N GLU A 71 6.15 19.87 6.96
CA GLU A 71 5.49 18.65 6.47
C GLU A 71 6.45 17.52 6.02
N MET A 72 7.76 17.74 6.05
CA MET A 72 8.73 16.69 5.76
C MET A 72 9.16 15.89 7.00
N GLY A 73 8.41 15.98 8.09
CA GLY A 73 8.54 15.11 9.26
C GLY A 73 8.56 15.85 10.61
N GLU A 74 8.88 17.16 10.64
CA GLU A 74 8.89 17.94 11.88
C GLU A 74 7.50 17.97 12.53
N GLU A 75 6.45 18.24 11.74
CA GLU A 75 5.08 18.34 12.23
C GLU A 75 4.60 17.00 12.81
N GLU A 76 4.87 15.88 12.11
CA GLU A 76 4.53 14.53 12.54
C GLU A 76 5.28 14.11 13.81
N ALA A 77 6.59 14.39 13.87
CA ALA A 77 7.39 14.10 15.06
C ALA A 77 6.88 14.87 16.28
N ARG A 78 6.62 16.18 16.15
CA ARG A 78 6.09 17.02 17.24
C ARG A 78 4.71 16.57 17.69
N ARG A 79 3.81 16.25 16.76
CA ARG A 79 2.46 15.74 17.06
C ARG A 79 2.50 14.38 17.76
N SER A 80 3.57 13.61 17.55
CA SER A 80 3.80 12.33 18.23
C SER A 80 4.54 12.46 19.56
N GLY A 81 4.82 13.69 20.03
CA GLY A 81 5.45 13.96 21.33
C GLY A 81 6.98 13.90 21.34
N PHE A 82 7.62 13.91 20.15
CA PHE A 82 9.07 14.04 20.04
C PHE A 82 9.50 15.51 19.97
N HIS A 83 10.77 15.76 20.30
CA HIS A 83 11.45 17.04 20.13
C HIS A 83 12.56 16.85 19.10
N PRO A 84 12.24 16.91 17.79
CA PRO A 84 13.21 16.59 16.77
C PRO A 84 14.30 17.66 16.60
N THR A 85 15.50 17.22 16.24
CA THR A 85 16.53 18.05 15.64
C THR A 85 16.15 18.32 14.19
N VAL A 86 15.79 19.57 13.89
CA VAL A 86 15.38 19.96 12.53
C VAL A 86 16.61 20.43 11.77
N ILE A 87 16.88 19.81 10.62
CA ILE A 87 18.00 20.13 9.73
C ILE A 87 17.50 20.62 8.37
N GLY A 88 18.39 21.22 7.59
CA GLY A 88 18.05 21.68 6.24
C GLY A 88 17.00 22.80 6.19
N SER A 89 16.45 23.02 5.02
CA SER A 89 15.40 24.00 4.77
C SER A 89 14.54 23.58 3.59
N ILE A 90 13.26 23.86 3.63
CA ILE A 90 12.30 23.67 2.51
C ILE A 90 11.40 24.89 2.40
N GLN A 91 10.76 25.03 1.25
CA GLN A 91 9.64 25.94 1.12
C GLN A 91 8.35 25.17 1.44
N LYS A 92 7.65 25.59 2.51
CA LYS A 92 6.44 24.91 2.97
C LYS A 92 5.38 24.82 1.85
N GLY A 93 4.85 23.62 1.64
CA GLY A 93 3.84 23.33 0.60
C GLY A 93 4.39 23.12 -0.80
N GLU A 94 5.70 23.26 -1.03
CA GLU A 94 6.37 23.14 -2.34
C GLU A 94 7.51 22.12 -2.33
N THR A 95 7.31 20.99 -1.65
CA THR A 95 8.33 19.93 -1.57
C THR A 95 8.42 19.12 -2.87
N SER A 96 9.61 18.61 -3.14
CA SER A 96 9.92 17.83 -4.34
C SER A 96 10.79 16.61 -4.02
N SER A 97 11.00 15.75 -5.02
CA SER A 97 11.95 14.64 -4.93
C SER A 97 13.38 15.10 -4.62
N PHE A 98 13.75 16.32 -5.06
CA PHE A 98 15.05 16.90 -4.74
C PHE A 98 15.21 17.13 -3.23
N ASP A 99 14.16 17.60 -2.54
CA ASP A 99 14.20 17.82 -1.10
C ASP A 99 14.28 16.48 -0.35
N THR A 100 13.59 15.44 -0.83
CA THR A 100 13.71 14.08 -0.28
C THR A 100 15.14 13.55 -0.39
N ARG A 101 15.77 13.65 -1.57
CA ARG A 101 17.16 13.21 -1.78
C ARG A 101 18.13 13.99 -0.93
N ARG A 102 17.99 15.31 -0.85
CA ARG A 102 18.85 16.17 -0.03
C ARG A 102 18.73 15.79 1.45
N ALA A 103 17.51 15.63 1.96
CA ALA A 103 17.27 15.24 3.35
C ALA A 103 17.89 13.87 3.68
N ALA A 104 17.72 12.90 2.79
CA ALA A 104 18.27 11.57 2.98
C ALA A 104 19.81 11.57 2.94
N GLY A 105 20.42 12.33 2.03
CA GLY A 105 21.88 12.48 1.94
C GLY A 105 22.47 13.11 3.20
N GLU A 106 21.91 14.22 3.69
CA GLU A 106 22.37 14.88 4.94
C GLU A 106 22.22 13.94 6.15
N MET A 107 21.13 13.15 6.25
CA MET A 107 20.96 12.17 7.32
C MET A 107 21.94 11.00 7.21
N ALA A 108 22.30 10.58 5.99
CA ALA A 108 23.34 9.58 5.76
C ALA A 108 24.72 10.08 6.19
N GLU A 109 25.07 11.34 5.89
CA GLU A 109 26.30 11.99 6.36
C GLU A 109 26.35 12.08 7.89
N MET A 110 25.21 12.35 8.53
CA MET A 110 25.05 12.34 10.00
C MET A 110 25.10 10.93 10.61
N ARG A 111 25.12 9.88 9.77
CA ARG A 111 25.15 8.47 10.17
C ARG A 111 24.03 8.13 11.15
N VAL A 112 22.78 8.45 10.77
CA VAL A 112 21.62 8.01 11.56
C VAL A 112 21.59 6.47 11.64
N ASP A 113 21.19 5.92 12.79
CA ASP A 113 21.15 4.48 13.02
C ASP A 113 20.07 3.79 12.16
N LEU A 114 18.98 4.52 11.84
CA LEU A 114 17.90 4.10 10.97
C LEU A 114 17.27 5.33 10.30
N LEU A 115 17.02 5.27 9.00
CA LEU A 115 16.21 6.25 8.28
C LEU A 115 14.79 5.68 8.07
N LEU A 116 13.82 6.24 8.76
CA LEU A 116 12.39 5.95 8.58
C LEU A 116 11.79 6.94 7.58
N PHE A 117 11.13 6.48 6.53
CA PHE A 117 10.54 7.36 5.54
C PHE A 117 9.10 6.97 5.21
N ALA A 118 8.21 7.95 5.02
CA ALA A 118 6.83 7.73 4.60
C ALA A 118 6.65 8.08 3.13
N GLY A 119 6.17 7.11 2.32
CA GLY A 119 6.02 7.32 0.90
C GLY A 119 5.55 6.08 0.12
N GLY A 120 5.84 6.08 -1.16
CA GLY A 120 5.65 4.97 -2.10
C GLY A 120 6.95 4.63 -2.83
N ASP A 121 6.86 3.86 -3.93
CA ASP A 121 8.03 3.41 -4.70
C ASP A 121 8.87 4.58 -5.23
N GLY A 122 8.24 5.70 -5.67
CA GLY A 122 8.96 6.91 -6.07
C GLY A 122 9.83 7.48 -4.95
N THR A 123 9.30 7.53 -3.73
CA THR A 123 10.07 7.98 -2.55
C THR A 123 11.20 6.99 -2.23
N ALA A 124 10.96 5.68 -2.35
CA ALA A 124 11.98 4.67 -2.13
C ALA A 124 13.15 4.79 -3.12
N ARG A 125 12.88 5.14 -4.39
CA ARG A 125 13.92 5.47 -5.38
C ARG A 125 14.73 6.70 -5.00
N ASP A 126 14.06 7.78 -4.59
CA ASP A 126 14.73 9.01 -4.15
C ASP A 126 15.64 8.76 -2.94
N ILE A 127 15.20 7.91 -2.00
CA ILE A 127 16.02 7.48 -0.86
C ILE A 127 17.22 6.66 -1.35
N TYR A 128 17.00 5.68 -2.24
CA TYR A 128 18.09 4.87 -2.82
C TYR A 128 19.15 5.74 -3.50
N ASP A 129 18.74 6.68 -4.33
CA ASP A 129 19.66 7.58 -5.05
C ASP A 129 20.54 8.42 -4.10
N ALA A 130 20.01 8.71 -2.91
CA ALA A 130 20.71 9.56 -1.93
C ALA A 130 21.60 8.77 -0.97
N VAL A 131 21.17 7.59 -0.52
CA VAL A 131 21.87 6.88 0.57
C VAL A 131 22.58 5.59 0.10
N GLY A 132 22.17 5.01 -1.02
CA GLY A 132 22.70 3.71 -1.47
C GLY A 132 22.63 2.67 -0.35
N ASP A 133 23.79 2.13 0.04
CA ASP A 133 23.93 1.16 1.12
C ASP A 133 24.54 1.73 2.42
N ALA A 134 24.66 3.06 2.52
CA ALA A 134 25.37 3.73 3.61
C ALA A 134 24.72 3.58 4.99
N ILE A 135 23.39 3.57 5.03
CA ILE A 135 22.58 3.45 6.26
C ILE A 135 21.38 2.52 6.06
N PRO A 136 20.90 1.85 7.12
CA PRO A 136 19.63 1.12 7.07
C PRO A 136 18.45 2.07 6.91
N VAL A 137 17.47 1.64 6.11
CA VAL A 137 16.23 2.40 5.87
C VAL A 137 15.00 1.53 6.14
N LEU A 138 13.85 2.15 6.39
CA LEU A 138 12.58 1.45 6.51
C LEU A 138 11.44 2.33 6.00
N GLY A 139 10.65 1.83 5.07
CA GLY A 139 9.51 2.54 4.53
C GLY A 139 8.23 2.37 5.36
N ILE A 140 7.59 3.49 5.71
CA ILE A 140 6.19 3.55 6.16
C ILE A 140 5.34 3.59 4.90
N PRO A 141 4.51 2.56 4.66
CA PRO A 141 3.77 2.47 3.41
C PRO A 141 2.66 3.52 3.34
N ALA A 142 2.78 4.50 2.45
CA ALA A 142 1.78 5.55 2.21
C ALA A 142 1.38 5.67 0.73
N GLY A 143 2.12 5.07 -0.19
CA GLY A 143 1.82 5.09 -1.63
C GLY A 143 0.55 4.34 -2.00
N VAL A 144 -0.01 4.66 -3.18
CA VAL A 144 -1.21 3.99 -3.73
C VAL A 144 -0.92 2.54 -4.10
N LYS A 145 0.23 2.32 -4.72
CA LYS A 145 0.72 1.00 -5.17
C LYS A 145 2.18 0.88 -4.78
N ILE A 146 2.53 -0.18 -4.09
CA ILE A 146 3.87 -0.41 -3.58
C ILE A 146 4.34 -1.77 -4.09
N HIS A 147 5.49 -1.79 -4.77
CA HIS A 147 6.13 -2.97 -5.36
C HIS A 147 7.45 -3.29 -4.67
N SER A 148 8.14 -2.27 -4.17
CA SER A 148 9.42 -2.39 -3.47
C SER A 148 9.25 -3.12 -2.13
N ALA A 149 10.24 -3.94 -1.78
CA ALA A 149 10.24 -4.71 -0.53
C ALA A 149 10.76 -3.92 0.68
N VAL A 150 11.08 -2.63 0.52
CA VAL A 150 11.65 -1.77 1.57
C VAL A 150 10.63 -1.30 2.62
N PHE A 151 9.36 -1.62 2.43
CA PHE A 151 8.27 -1.16 3.29
C PHE A 151 7.89 -2.21 4.33
N ALA A 152 7.51 -1.74 5.51
CA ALA A 152 6.80 -2.56 6.48
C ALA A 152 5.40 -2.94 5.97
N ILE A 153 4.78 -3.94 6.59
CA ILE A 153 3.42 -4.40 6.24
C ILE A 153 2.40 -3.26 6.37
N ASN A 154 2.47 -2.50 7.45
CA ASN A 154 1.63 -1.32 7.69
C ASN A 154 2.37 -0.31 8.60
N PRO A 155 1.82 0.89 8.84
CA PRO A 155 2.46 1.89 9.69
C PRO A 155 2.80 1.40 11.10
N VAL A 156 1.88 0.68 11.75
CA VAL A 156 2.11 0.13 13.10
C VAL A 156 3.29 -0.83 13.11
N LYS A 157 3.38 -1.70 12.10
CA LYS A 157 4.51 -2.63 11.92
C LYS A 157 5.81 -1.93 11.57
N ALA A 158 5.75 -0.78 10.89
CA ALA A 158 6.93 0.06 10.68
C ALA A 158 7.48 0.60 12.02
N GLY A 159 6.61 1.09 12.88
CA GLY A 159 6.98 1.56 14.22
C GLY A 159 7.53 0.44 15.12
N GLU A 160 6.87 -0.71 15.11
CA GLU A 160 7.30 -1.91 15.86
C GLU A 160 8.71 -2.36 15.42
N LEU A 161 8.93 -2.51 14.11
CA LEU A 161 10.21 -2.94 13.55
C LEU A 161 11.32 -1.92 13.80
N ALA A 162 11.03 -0.62 13.63
CA ALA A 162 11.99 0.44 13.94
C ALA A 162 12.37 0.44 15.42
N SER A 163 11.40 0.25 16.33
CA SER A 163 11.63 0.15 17.77
C SER A 163 12.53 -1.04 18.12
N LEU A 164 12.22 -2.22 17.60
CA LEU A 164 13.03 -3.44 17.81
C LEU A 164 14.47 -3.27 17.29
N PHE A 165 14.62 -2.67 16.11
CA PHE A 165 15.93 -2.43 15.50
C PHE A 165 16.78 -1.46 16.33
N LEU A 166 16.20 -0.36 16.78
CA LEU A 166 16.91 0.69 17.55
C LEU A 166 17.26 0.24 18.98
N GLN A 167 16.47 -0.65 19.58
CA GLN A 167 16.77 -1.24 20.90
C GLN A 167 17.91 -2.25 20.87
N ASN A 168 18.14 -2.88 19.72
CA ASN A 168 19.14 -3.93 19.60
C ASN A 168 20.56 -3.31 19.58
N SER A 169 21.47 -3.87 20.39
CA SER A 169 22.88 -3.46 20.40
C SER A 169 23.63 -3.89 19.13
N HIS A 170 23.17 -4.96 18.47
CA HIS A 170 23.72 -5.49 17.23
C HIS A 170 22.60 -5.71 16.20
N PRO A 171 22.02 -4.63 15.65
CA PRO A 171 20.89 -4.74 14.75
C PRO A 171 21.32 -5.39 13.44
N LEU A 172 20.50 -6.36 12.99
CA LEU A 172 20.71 -7.03 11.71
C LEU A 172 19.90 -6.33 10.63
N ALA A 173 20.54 -6.08 9.50
CA ALA A 173 19.91 -5.58 8.29
C ALA A 173 20.22 -6.51 7.10
N HIS A 174 19.32 -6.54 6.12
CA HIS A 174 19.51 -7.29 4.88
C HIS A 174 19.07 -6.44 3.68
N GLU A 175 19.59 -6.76 2.52
CA GLU A 175 19.26 -6.08 1.28
C GLU A 175 17.92 -6.57 0.72
N VAL A 176 17.13 -5.62 0.24
CA VAL A 176 15.85 -5.85 -0.42
C VAL A 176 15.70 -4.99 -1.66
N GLU A 177 14.83 -5.43 -2.57
CA GLU A 177 14.63 -4.82 -3.87
C GLU A 177 13.86 -3.49 -3.76
N VAL A 178 14.37 -2.47 -4.45
CA VAL A 178 13.66 -1.24 -4.82
C VAL A 178 13.19 -1.40 -6.25
N MET A 179 11.89 -1.24 -6.48
CA MET A 179 11.28 -1.42 -7.79
C MET A 179 10.91 -0.08 -8.42
N ASP A 180 11.08 0.00 -9.73
CA ASP A 180 10.60 1.12 -10.54
C ASP A 180 9.45 0.65 -11.45
N ILE A 181 8.39 1.45 -11.52
CA ILE A 181 7.24 1.16 -12.36
C ILE A 181 7.25 2.12 -13.53
N ASP A 182 7.20 1.58 -14.74
CA ASP A 182 6.99 2.38 -15.94
C ASP A 182 5.53 2.84 -15.99
N GLU A 183 5.29 4.07 -15.48
CA GLU A 183 3.95 4.64 -15.45
C GLU A 183 3.38 4.92 -16.84
N LYS A 184 4.22 5.11 -17.89
CA LYS A 184 3.75 5.29 -19.25
C LYS A 184 3.14 4.00 -19.78
N VAL A 185 3.86 2.89 -19.65
CA VAL A 185 3.35 1.56 -20.02
C VAL A 185 2.07 1.24 -19.26
N LEU A 186 2.03 1.62 -17.97
CA LEU A 186 0.84 1.42 -17.15
C LEU A 186 -0.37 2.21 -17.63
N ARG A 187 -0.18 3.46 -18.07
CA ARG A 187 -1.27 4.35 -18.53
C ARG A 187 -1.72 4.02 -19.94
N GLU A 188 -0.79 3.70 -20.82
CA GLU A 188 -1.07 3.52 -22.27
C GLU A 188 -1.47 2.07 -22.60
N GLU A 189 -0.83 1.07 -21.98
CA GLU A 189 -1.02 -0.34 -22.30
C GLU A 189 -1.84 -1.11 -21.26
N ASP A 190 -2.24 -0.49 -20.15
CA ASP A 190 -2.90 -1.14 -18.98
C ASP A 190 -2.13 -2.39 -18.49
N ARG A 191 -0.78 -2.32 -18.56
CA ARG A 191 0.15 -3.37 -18.14
C ARG A 191 1.09 -2.85 -17.06
N VAL A 192 1.33 -3.67 -16.04
CA VAL A 192 2.33 -3.36 -15.03
C VAL A 192 3.70 -3.83 -15.52
N SER A 193 4.60 -2.89 -15.77
CA SER A 193 6.01 -3.15 -16.02
C SER A 193 6.81 -2.63 -14.82
N ALA A 194 7.26 -3.52 -13.96
CA ALA A 194 8.13 -3.21 -12.82
C ALA A 194 9.54 -3.68 -13.14
N LYS A 195 10.53 -2.81 -12.97
CA LYS A 195 11.95 -3.11 -13.16
C LYS A 195 12.67 -2.97 -11.81
N LEU A 196 13.68 -3.80 -11.60
CA LEU A 196 14.58 -3.63 -10.49
C LEU A 196 15.35 -2.32 -10.66
N TYR A 197 15.27 -1.43 -9.65
CA TYR A 197 15.99 -0.16 -9.62
C TYR A 197 17.29 -0.25 -8.83
N GLY A 198 17.25 -0.95 -7.69
CA GLY A 198 18.42 -1.15 -6.84
C GLY A 198 18.09 -1.94 -5.58
N TYR A 199 19.00 -1.90 -4.61
CA TYR A 199 18.85 -2.59 -3.33
C TYR A 199 19.11 -1.64 -2.17
N LEU A 200 18.27 -1.70 -1.13
CA LEU A 200 18.43 -0.97 0.12
C LEU A 200 18.52 -1.93 1.29
N LYS A 201 19.27 -1.56 2.33
CA LYS A 201 19.37 -2.32 3.58
C LYS A 201 18.19 -1.96 4.49
N ILE A 202 17.43 -2.96 4.92
CA ILE A 202 16.33 -2.78 5.87
C ILE A 202 16.53 -3.63 7.13
N PRO A 203 15.91 -3.27 8.27
CA PRO A 203 15.85 -4.13 9.45
C PRO A 203 15.37 -5.54 9.13
N CYS A 204 16.01 -6.54 9.73
CA CYS A 204 15.72 -7.95 9.44
C CYS A 204 14.57 -8.49 10.31
N ASP A 205 13.35 -8.47 9.79
CA ASP A 205 12.22 -9.22 10.32
C ASP A 205 11.21 -9.52 9.22
N ARG A 206 11.12 -10.80 8.84
CA ARG A 206 10.27 -11.26 7.74
C ARG A 206 8.77 -11.23 8.06
N THR A 207 8.40 -11.09 9.31
CA THR A 207 7.00 -11.05 9.75
C THR A 207 6.45 -9.63 9.77
N LEU A 208 7.32 -8.62 9.75
CA LEU A 208 6.98 -7.20 9.85
C LEU A 208 7.21 -6.42 8.55
N THR A 209 7.90 -7.03 7.56
CA THR A 209 8.15 -6.44 6.24
C THR A 209 7.33 -7.10 5.15
N GLN A 210 6.97 -6.34 4.11
CA GLN A 210 6.27 -6.90 2.97
C GLN A 210 7.23 -7.58 1.98
N GLY A 211 6.75 -8.65 1.32
CA GLY A 211 7.47 -9.25 0.20
C GLY A 211 7.33 -8.42 -1.08
N PRO A 212 8.21 -8.67 -2.09
CA PRO A 212 8.06 -8.06 -3.40
C PRO A 212 6.74 -8.51 -4.04
N LYS A 213 6.10 -7.60 -4.78
CA LYS A 213 4.90 -7.93 -5.53
C LYS A 213 5.26 -8.86 -6.69
N GLN A 214 4.65 -10.04 -6.72
CA GLN A 214 4.79 -10.98 -7.83
C GLN A 214 3.72 -10.74 -8.89
N SER A 215 4.15 -10.60 -10.15
CA SER A 215 3.23 -10.63 -11.28
C SER A 215 2.77 -12.08 -11.53
N SER A 216 1.48 -12.28 -11.78
CA SER A 216 0.95 -13.56 -12.22
C SER A 216 1.52 -13.90 -13.61
N SER A 217 2.44 -14.85 -13.68
CA SER A 217 2.89 -15.43 -14.94
C SER A 217 1.78 -16.33 -15.48
N GLY A 218 1.04 -15.84 -16.48
CA GLY A 218 -0.11 -16.53 -17.06
C GLY A 218 0.25 -17.80 -17.83
N GLY A 219 0.51 -18.90 -17.13
CA GLY A 219 0.52 -20.23 -17.73
C GLY A 219 -0.89 -20.67 -18.10
N GLY A 220 -1.05 -21.54 -19.13
CA GLY A 220 -2.36 -21.98 -19.62
C GLY A 220 -3.28 -22.55 -18.51
N ARG A 221 -2.71 -23.21 -17.49
CA ARG A 221 -3.45 -23.73 -16.33
C ARG A 221 -4.03 -22.62 -15.44
N GLU A 222 -3.26 -21.55 -15.19
CA GLU A 222 -3.71 -20.40 -14.41
C GLU A 222 -4.84 -19.64 -15.12
N SER A 223 -4.75 -19.52 -16.43
CA SER A 223 -5.80 -18.94 -17.26
C SER A 223 -7.10 -19.78 -17.23
N ALA A 224 -7.01 -21.12 -17.19
CA ALA A 224 -8.18 -21.99 -17.05
C ALA A 224 -8.84 -21.84 -15.67
N MET A 225 -8.07 -21.79 -14.58
CA MET A 225 -8.58 -21.58 -13.22
C MET A 225 -9.25 -20.22 -13.08
N THR A 226 -8.63 -19.16 -13.61
CA THR A 226 -9.19 -17.82 -13.61
C THR A 226 -10.53 -17.76 -14.33
N ARG A 227 -10.67 -18.46 -15.46
CA ARG A 227 -11.96 -18.59 -16.18
C ARG A 227 -13.00 -19.33 -15.36
N ALA A 228 -12.64 -20.45 -14.72
CA ALA A 228 -13.55 -21.23 -13.88
C ALA A 228 -14.08 -20.41 -12.68
N ILE A 229 -13.22 -19.61 -12.06
CA ILE A 229 -13.61 -18.66 -11.00
C ILE A 229 -14.60 -17.62 -11.55
N ALA A 230 -14.29 -17.03 -12.71
CA ALA A 230 -15.15 -16.02 -13.34
C ALA A 230 -16.55 -16.60 -13.68
N GLU A 231 -16.63 -17.81 -14.24
CA GLU A 231 -17.88 -18.52 -14.54
C GLU A 231 -18.70 -18.74 -13.27
N ARG A 232 -18.08 -19.22 -12.19
CA ARG A 232 -18.78 -19.39 -10.91
C ARG A 232 -19.39 -18.08 -10.40
N ILE A 233 -18.64 -16.97 -10.44
CA ILE A 233 -19.16 -15.67 -9.99
C ILE A 233 -20.33 -15.23 -10.86
N ILE A 234 -20.23 -15.36 -12.19
CA ILE A 234 -21.28 -14.98 -13.14
C ILE A 234 -22.55 -15.80 -12.93
N ASP A 235 -22.42 -17.11 -12.72
CA ASP A 235 -23.56 -18.00 -12.50
C ASP A 235 -24.28 -17.71 -11.17
N GLN A 236 -23.53 -17.26 -10.16
CA GLN A 236 -24.05 -16.87 -8.84
C GLN A 236 -24.46 -15.40 -8.74
N MET A 237 -24.41 -14.63 -9.83
CA MET A 237 -24.84 -13.24 -9.82
C MET A 237 -26.36 -13.14 -9.59
N GLU A 238 -26.71 -12.46 -8.51
CA GLU A 238 -28.06 -12.11 -8.09
C GLU A 238 -28.41 -10.69 -8.52
N ASP A 239 -29.62 -10.21 -8.17
CA ASP A 239 -30.02 -8.81 -8.32
C ASP A 239 -29.34 -7.94 -7.28
N SER A 240 -28.05 -7.73 -7.46
CA SER A 240 -27.19 -6.92 -6.63
C SER A 240 -26.20 -6.15 -7.48
N LEU A 241 -25.67 -5.06 -6.95
CA LEU A 241 -24.60 -4.32 -7.58
C LEU A 241 -23.26 -4.96 -7.19
N TYR A 242 -22.46 -5.34 -8.19
CA TYR A 242 -21.16 -5.98 -7.98
C TYR A 242 -20.04 -4.97 -8.20
N ILE A 243 -19.28 -4.69 -7.15
CA ILE A 243 -18.07 -3.88 -7.17
C ILE A 243 -16.91 -4.82 -7.46
N ILE A 244 -16.35 -4.73 -8.66
CA ILE A 244 -15.27 -5.59 -9.13
C ILE A 244 -13.94 -4.87 -8.89
N GLY A 245 -13.16 -5.35 -7.93
CA GLY A 245 -11.86 -4.79 -7.59
C GLY A 245 -10.78 -5.05 -8.65
N PRO A 246 -9.62 -4.39 -8.53
CA PRO A 246 -8.51 -4.51 -9.47
C PRO A 246 -7.84 -5.89 -9.44
N GLY A 247 -7.20 -6.24 -10.55
CA GLY A 247 -6.38 -7.42 -10.69
C GLY A 247 -6.82 -8.37 -11.80
N THR A 248 -5.93 -9.27 -12.21
CA THR A 248 -6.16 -10.19 -13.33
C THR A 248 -7.31 -11.17 -13.07
N THR A 249 -7.48 -11.62 -11.82
CA THR A 249 -8.54 -12.59 -11.48
C THR A 249 -9.94 -11.94 -11.52
N PRO A 250 -10.21 -10.78 -10.88
CA PRO A 250 -11.51 -10.10 -11.01
C PRO A 250 -11.79 -9.62 -12.44
N ARG A 251 -10.77 -9.13 -13.15
CA ARG A 251 -10.89 -8.70 -14.56
C ARG A 251 -11.48 -9.76 -15.47
N ALA A 252 -11.18 -11.04 -15.22
CA ALA A 252 -11.68 -12.16 -16.03
C ALA A 252 -13.22 -12.27 -16.01
N ILE A 253 -13.89 -11.78 -14.96
CA ILE A 253 -15.35 -11.72 -14.88
C ILE A 253 -15.91 -10.81 -15.97
N LEU A 254 -15.36 -9.58 -16.06
CA LEU A 254 -15.79 -8.61 -17.07
C LEU A 254 -15.42 -9.07 -18.48
N GLN A 255 -14.24 -9.66 -18.66
CA GLN A 255 -13.82 -10.23 -19.95
C GLN A 255 -14.80 -11.34 -20.40
N ARG A 256 -15.23 -12.22 -19.48
CA ARG A 256 -16.17 -13.29 -19.77
C ARG A 256 -17.58 -12.78 -20.11
N LEU A 257 -17.98 -11.66 -19.52
CA LEU A 257 -19.22 -10.95 -19.83
C LEU A 257 -19.13 -10.10 -21.12
N GLY A 258 -17.95 -10.01 -21.75
CA GLY A 258 -17.73 -9.14 -22.92
C GLY A 258 -17.78 -7.65 -22.63
N LEU A 259 -17.54 -7.27 -21.36
CA LEU A 259 -17.63 -5.87 -20.90
C LEU A 259 -16.28 -5.17 -20.96
N LYS A 260 -16.33 -3.84 -21.14
CA LYS A 260 -15.16 -2.98 -20.92
C LYS A 260 -14.67 -3.16 -19.48
N ASN A 261 -13.37 -3.22 -19.28
CA ASN A 261 -12.77 -3.53 -17.98
C ASN A 261 -11.45 -2.80 -17.79
N THR A 262 -11.05 -2.64 -16.52
CA THR A 262 -9.75 -2.10 -16.13
C THR A 262 -8.94 -3.16 -15.39
N LEU A 263 -7.61 -3.10 -15.51
CA LEU A 263 -6.72 -3.99 -14.75
C LEU A 263 -6.50 -3.47 -13.33
N LEU A 264 -6.44 -2.16 -13.18
CA LEU A 264 -6.02 -1.48 -11.95
C LEU A 264 -7.11 -0.59 -11.33
N GLY A 265 -8.24 -0.44 -12.00
CA GLY A 265 -9.40 0.31 -11.54
C GLY A 265 -10.42 -0.58 -10.83
N VAL A 266 -11.47 0.05 -10.36
CA VAL A 266 -12.65 -0.60 -9.80
C VAL A 266 -13.82 -0.40 -10.74
N ASP A 267 -14.44 -1.49 -11.17
CA ASP A 267 -15.55 -1.49 -12.12
C ASP A 267 -16.84 -1.93 -11.43
N VAL A 268 -17.99 -1.47 -11.89
CA VAL A 268 -19.28 -1.77 -11.28
C VAL A 268 -20.21 -2.42 -12.29
N VAL A 269 -20.77 -3.56 -11.91
CA VAL A 269 -21.67 -4.39 -12.74
C VAL A 269 -23.00 -4.61 -12.01
N LYS A 270 -24.12 -4.52 -12.73
CA LYS A 270 -25.44 -4.95 -12.27
C LYS A 270 -26.17 -5.66 -13.44
N HIS A 271 -26.92 -6.71 -13.17
CA HIS A 271 -27.63 -7.48 -14.21
C HIS A 271 -26.71 -7.95 -15.36
N ARG A 272 -25.44 -8.28 -15.06
CA ARG A 272 -24.39 -8.66 -16.04
C ARG A 272 -24.08 -7.56 -17.07
N GLN A 273 -24.40 -6.30 -16.76
CA GLN A 273 -24.11 -5.13 -17.57
C GLN A 273 -23.18 -4.16 -16.82
N LEU A 274 -22.33 -3.48 -17.55
CA LEU A 274 -21.44 -2.48 -16.97
C LEU A 274 -22.26 -1.23 -16.56
N VAL A 275 -22.22 -0.90 -15.28
CA VAL A 275 -22.84 0.33 -14.72
C VAL A 275 -21.86 1.49 -14.76
N ALA A 276 -20.61 1.22 -14.34
CA ALA A 276 -19.56 2.23 -14.32
C ALA A 276 -18.17 1.56 -14.41
N ASN A 277 -17.19 2.29 -14.95
CA ASN A 277 -15.85 1.79 -15.19
C ASN A 277 -14.82 2.73 -14.57
N ASP A 278 -13.80 2.18 -13.89
CA ASP A 278 -12.71 2.92 -13.22
C ASP A 278 -13.21 3.99 -12.24
N VAL A 279 -14.12 3.59 -11.34
CA VAL A 279 -14.80 4.51 -10.41
C VAL A 279 -13.94 4.88 -9.21
N ASN A 280 -14.14 6.09 -8.69
CA ASN A 280 -13.56 6.56 -7.44
C ASN A 280 -14.49 6.30 -6.24
N GLU A 281 -14.03 6.59 -5.01
CA GLU A 281 -14.78 6.41 -3.78
C GLU A 281 -16.13 7.13 -3.80
N ALA A 282 -16.17 8.42 -4.22
CA ALA A 282 -17.40 9.22 -4.22
C ALA A 282 -18.46 8.64 -5.18
N GLN A 283 -18.03 8.17 -6.35
CA GLN A 283 -18.90 7.49 -7.32
C GLN A 283 -19.43 6.17 -6.74
N LEU A 284 -18.57 5.36 -6.08
CA LEU A 284 -18.99 4.12 -5.43
C LEU A 284 -20.05 4.39 -4.36
N LEU A 285 -19.82 5.36 -3.48
CA LEU A 285 -20.76 5.73 -2.41
C LEU A 285 -22.10 6.20 -2.98
N GLY A 286 -22.09 6.88 -4.11
CA GLY A 286 -23.31 7.25 -4.84
C GLY A 286 -24.07 6.05 -5.41
N LEU A 287 -23.36 5.12 -6.04
CA LEU A 287 -23.94 3.94 -6.69
C LEU A 287 -24.52 2.92 -5.70
N ILE A 288 -23.86 2.71 -4.54
CA ILE A 288 -24.32 1.73 -3.54
C ILE A 288 -25.45 2.25 -2.63
N ARG A 289 -25.84 3.51 -2.79
CA ARG A 289 -26.84 4.13 -1.92
C ARG A 289 -28.24 3.52 -2.14
N GLY A 290 -28.70 2.76 -1.15
CA GLY A 290 -30.00 2.07 -1.23
C GLY A 290 -30.00 0.80 -2.10
N GLU A 291 -28.83 0.36 -2.56
CA GLU A 291 -28.66 -0.82 -3.40
C GLU A 291 -28.04 -1.98 -2.63
N ALA A 292 -28.59 -3.19 -2.80
CA ALA A 292 -27.92 -4.39 -2.35
C ALA A 292 -26.61 -4.54 -3.15
N SER A 293 -25.48 -4.61 -2.44
CA SER A 293 -24.18 -4.54 -3.10
C SER A 293 -23.25 -5.64 -2.61
N LYS A 294 -22.39 -6.14 -3.49
CA LYS A 294 -21.33 -7.11 -3.19
C LYS A 294 -19.98 -6.61 -3.70
N ILE A 295 -18.92 -6.87 -2.95
CA ILE A 295 -17.54 -6.58 -3.35
C ILE A 295 -16.86 -7.88 -3.79
N VAL A 296 -16.26 -7.88 -4.98
CA VAL A 296 -15.45 -9.00 -5.48
C VAL A 296 -13.99 -8.54 -5.56
N ILE A 297 -13.12 -9.17 -4.76
CA ILE A 297 -11.71 -8.80 -4.67
C ILE A 297 -10.79 -10.00 -4.75
N THR A 298 -9.52 -9.72 -5.05
CA THR A 298 -8.44 -10.71 -5.05
C THR A 298 -7.27 -10.19 -4.21
N PRO A 299 -6.58 -11.05 -3.44
CA PRO A 299 -5.38 -10.62 -2.73
C PRO A 299 -4.28 -10.20 -3.72
N ILE A 300 -3.45 -9.23 -3.33
CA ILE A 300 -2.28 -8.85 -4.10
C ILE A 300 -1.27 -10.00 -4.08
N GLY A 301 -0.85 -10.45 -5.26
CA GLY A 301 0.13 -11.55 -5.40
C GLY A 301 1.45 -11.23 -4.70
N GLY A 302 1.96 -12.18 -3.90
CA GLY A 302 3.18 -12.06 -3.12
C GLY A 302 3.06 -11.24 -1.84
N GLN A 303 2.08 -10.34 -1.73
CA GLN A 303 1.88 -9.47 -0.56
C GLN A 303 0.66 -9.83 0.29
N GLY A 304 -0.40 -10.38 -0.30
CA GLY A 304 -1.58 -10.87 0.41
C GLY A 304 -2.61 -9.82 0.84
N TYR A 305 -2.47 -8.54 0.47
CA TYR A 305 -3.47 -7.52 0.83
C TYR A 305 -4.79 -7.73 0.10
N LEU A 306 -5.89 -7.76 0.86
CA LEU A 306 -7.26 -7.70 0.35
C LEU A 306 -7.71 -6.26 0.14
N PHE A 307 -7.45 -5.39 1.10
CA PHE A 307 -7.85 -3.98 1.08
C PHE A 307 -6.71 -3.05 1.48
N GLY A 308 -6.82 -1.78 1.04
CA GLY A 308 -5.94 -0.70 1.41
C GLY A 308 -4.68 -0.55 0.54
N ARG A 309 -4.47 -1.48 -0.38
CA ARG A 309 -3.36 -1.44 -1.34
C ARG A 309 -3.87 -1.64 -2.75
N GLY A 310 -3.72 -0.62 -3.61
CA GLY A 310 -4.14 -0.68 -5.01
C GLY A 310 -5.66 -0.68 -5.26
N ASN A 311 -6.47 -0.62 -4.20
CA ASN A 311 -7.94 -0.58 -4.26
C ASN A 311 -8.56 0.38 -3.24
N GLN A 312 -7.87 1.49 -2.93
CA GLN A 312 -8.29 2.47 -1.92
C GLN A 312 -9.64 3.16 -2.26
N GLN A 313 -10.11 3.06 -3.49
CA GLN A 313 -11.47 3.46 -3.90
C GLN A 313 -12.54 2.68 -3.11
N ILE A 314 -12.26 1.39 -2.81
CA ILE A 314 -13.05 0.57 -1.90
C ILE A 314 -12.63 0.95 -0.46
N SER A 315 -13.08 2.11 -0.03
CA SER A 315 -12.69 2.73 1.25
C SER A 315 -13.35 2.05 2.44
N PRO A 316 -12.92 2.37 3.68
CA PRO A 316 -13.60 1.94 4.90
C PRO A 316 -15.10 2.18 4.86
N GLU A 317 -15.54 3.35 4.40
CA GLU A 317 -16.95 3.69 4.30
C GLU A 317 -17.71 2.81 3.30
N VAL A 318 -17.11 2.52 2.14
CA VAL A 318 -17.69 1.58 1.16
C VAL A 318 -17.80 0.19 1.76
N ILE A 319 -16.75 -0.29 2.44
CA ILE A 319 -16.73 -1.62 3.09
C ILE A 319 -17.81 -1.72 4.17
N GLN A 320 -17.94 -0.71 5.03
CA GLN A 320 -18.96 -0.67 6.08
C GLN A 320 -20.38 -0.70 5.51
N ARG A 321 -20.66 0.09 4.46
CA ARG A 321 -21.98 0.14 3.82
C ARG A 321 -22.36 -1.17 3.12
N VAL A 322 -21.41 -1.81 2.46
CA VAL A 322 -21.62 -3.12 1.82
C VAL A 322 -21.74 -4.24 2.86
N GLY A 323 -20.94 -4.15 3.91
CA GLY A 323 -20.87 -5.13 5.00
C GLY A 323 -19.99 -6.34 4.69
N PRO A 324 -19.31 -6.91 5.72
CA PRO A 324 -18.30 -7.96 5.54
C PRO A 324 -18.86 -9.26 4.95
N LYS A 325 -20.13 -9.57 5.16
CA LYS A 325 -20.79 -10.77 4.63
C LYS A 325 -20.98 -10.73 3.10
N ASN A 326 -20.91 -9.54 2.52
CA ASN A 326 -21.08 -9.30 1.09
C ASN A 326 -19.73 -9.13 0.36
N ILE A 327 -18.63 -9.51 1.00
CA ILE A 327 -17.29 -9.53 0.40
C ILE A 327 -16.99 -10.92 -0.12
N ILE A 328 -16.73 -11.03 -1.41
CA ILE A 328 -16.38 -12.25 -2.13
C ILE A 328 -14.89 -12.19 -2.46
N VAL A 329 -14.11 -13.05 -1.87
CA VAL A 329 -12.67 -13.16 -2.14
C VAL A 329 -12.43 -14.24 -3.17
N ILE A 330 -11.72 -13.89 -4.23
CA ILE A 330 -11.37 -14.81 -5.32
C ILE A 330 -9.87 -14.84 -5.55
N ALA A 331 -9.28 -16.00 -5.75
CA ALA A 331 -7.86 -16.13 -6.09
C ALA A 331 -7.58 -17.49 -6.73
N THR A 332 -6.61 -17.54 -7.65
CA THR A 332 -6.10 -18.84 -8.09
C THR A 332 -5.35 -19.56 -6.95
N PRO A 333 -5.35 -20.91 -6.90
CA PRO A 333 -4.59 -21.64 -5.89
C PRO A 333 -3.10 -21.25 -5.87
N SER A 334 -2.49 -21.04 -7.03
CA SER A 334 -1.10 -20.60 -7.16
C SER A 334 -0.84 -19.28 -6.42
N LYS A 335 -1.79 -18.33 -6.52
CA LYS A 335 -1.70 -17.05 -5.80
C LYS A 335 -1.73 -17.23 -4.30
N ILE A 336 -2.61 -18.09 -3.77
CA ILE A 336 -2.68 -18.37 -2.31
C ILE A 336 -1.40 -19.08 -1.85
N PHE A 337 -0.93 -20.09 -2.57
CA PHE A 337 0.32 -20.79 -2.22
C PHE A 337 1.56 -19.89 -2.27
N SER A 338 1.57 -18.87 -3.15
CA SER A 338 2.69 -17.91 -3.21
C SER A 338 2.84 -17.08 -1.93
N LEU A 339 1.80 -16.99 -1.11
CA LEU A 339 1.84 -16.31 0.20
C LEU A 339 2.55 -17.14 1.29
N LYS A 340 2.95 -18.39 1.00
CA LYS A 340 3.73 -19.27 1.92
C LYS A 340 3.10 -19.39 3.30
N LEU A 341 1.78 -19.58 3.36
CA LEU A 341 0.97 -19.67 4.60
C LEU A 341 0.85 -18.37 5.41
N ASN A 342 1.38 -17.26 4.91
CA ASN A 342 1.10 -15.96 5.54
C ASN A 342 -0.38 -15.62 5.45
N PRO A 343 -0.94 -14.95 6.46
CA PRO A 343 -2.34 -14.53 6.42
C PRO A 343 -2.57 -13.52 5.29
N LEU A 344 -3.82 -13.41 4.85
CA LEU A 344 -4.28 -12.29 4.06
C LEU A 344 -4.27 -11.04 4.93
N LEU A 345 -3.99 -9.88 4.34
CA LEU A 345 -3.77 -8.63 5.06
C LEU A 345 -4.84 -7.60 4.71
N VAL A 346 -5.13 -6.73 5.68
CA VAL A 346 -5.96 -5.54 5.51
C VAL A 346 -5.21 -4.32 6.07
N ASP A 347 -5.27 -3.20 5.36
CA ASP A 347 -4.63 -1.92 5.73
C ASP A 347 -5.49 -0.77 5.16
N THR A 348 -6.77 -0.73 5.56
CA THR A 348 -7.74 0.25 5.03
C THR A 348 -7.46 1.66 5.51
N GLY A 349 -6.68 1.81 6.59
CA GLY A 349 -6.43 3.06 7.29
C GLY A 349 -7.50 3.39 8.33
N ASP A 350 -8.41 2.45 8.62
CA ASP A 350 -9.41 2.51 9.68
C ASP A 350 -9.31 1.26 10.54
N ASP A 351 -8.88 1.42 11.80
CA ASP A 351 -8.62 0.30 12.72
C ASP A 351 -9.90 -0.49 13.05
N GLU A 352 -11.08 0.12 13.00
CA GLU A 352 -12.35 -0.56 13.28
C GLU A 352 -12.73 -1.46 12.11
N VAL A 353 -12.60 -0.96 10.89
CA VAL A 353 -12.85 -1.74 9.67
C VAL A 353 -11.83 -2.87 9.53
N ASP A 354 -10.55 -2.60 9.77
CA ASP A 354 -9.52 -3.63 9.73
C ASP A 354 -9.80 -4.73 10.77
N ARG A 355 -10.24 -4.37 11.97
CA ARG A 355 -10.64 -5.32 13.02
C ARG A 355 -11.87 -6.13 12.62
N MET A 356 -12.86 -5.50 11.99
CA MET A 356 -14.09 -6.15 11.49
C MET A 356 -13.79 -7.20 10.41
N LEU A 357 -12.75 -6.98 9.60
CA LEU A 357 -12.35 -7.87 8.51
C LEU A 357 -11.45 -9.02 8.96
N ARG A 358 -10.85 -8.97 10.16
CA ARG A 358 -9.97 -10.03 10.70
C ARG A 358 -10.74 -11.31 11.00
N GLY A 359 -10.03 -12.44 10.91
CA GLY A 359 -10.58 -13.76 11.19
C GLY A 359 -10.32 -14.73 10.07
N TYR A 360 -11.35 -15.44 9.61
CA TYR A 360 -11.25 -16.38 8.49
C TYR A 360 -12.22 -16.00 7.39
N CYS A 361 -11.76 -16.08 6.15
CA CYS A 361 -12.59 -15.91 4.97
C CYS A 361 -12.51 -17.12 4.05
N ARG A 362 -13.58 -17.35 3.28
CA ARG A 362 -13.59 -18.31 2.17
C ARG A 362 -13.06 -17.59 0.93
N VAL A 363 -12.12 -18.23 0.27
CA VAL A 363 -11.55 -17.78 -1.01
C VAL A 363 -11.99 -18.75 -2.09
N ILE A 364 -12.70 -18.25 -3.09
CA ILE A 364 -13.10 -19.03 -4.24
C ILE A 364 -11.88 -19.26 -5.14
N THR A 365 -11.48 -20.52 -5.33
CA THR A 365 -10.27 -20.91 -6.05
C THR A 365 -10.51 -21.63 -7.35
N GLY A 366 -11.76 -21.99 -7.64
CA GLY A 366 -12.22 -22.67 -8.85
C GLY A 366 -13.74 -22.64 -8.95
N TYR A 367 -14.33 -23.34 -9.94
CA TYR A 367 -15.78 -23.36 -10.10
C TYR A 367 -16.49 -24.01 -8.89
N GLY A 368 -16.00 -25.14 -8.40
CA GLY A 368 -16.52 -25.85 -7.23
C GLY A 368 -15.56 -25.85 -6.03
N GLU A 369 -14.49 -25.06 -6.07
CA GLU A 369 -13.39 -25.13 -5.11
C GLU A 369 -13.30 -23.87 -4.27
N GLU A 370 -13.04 -24.04 -2.98
CA GLU A 370 -12.80 -22.97 -2.02
C GLU A 370 -11.64 -23.32 -1.09
N MET A 371 -10.95 -22.30 -0.61
CA MET A 371 -9.96 -22.41 0.45
C MET A 371 -10.34 -21.49 1.61
N VAL A 372 -10.08 -21.93 2.83
CA VAL A 372 -10.23 -21.07 4.02
C VAL A 372 -8.89 -20.43 4.31
N CYS A 373 -8.87 -19.09 4.34
CA CYS A 373 -7.67 -18.30 4.62
C CYS A 373 -7.89 -17.44 5.86
N ARG A 374 -6.83 -17.28 6.66
CA ARG A 374 -6.82 -16.33 7.78
C ARG A 374 -6.59 -14.92 7.25
N VAL A 375 -7.32 -13.95 7.82
CA VAL A 375 -7.12 -12.50 7.62
C VAL A 375 -6.58 -11.91 8.91
N ALA A 376 -5.50 -11.09 8.83
CA ALA A 376 -4.82 -10.51 10.00
C ALA A 376 -4.72 -8.98 9.92
#